data_151fea4f0723f8f47a7c12003feb2360
#
_entry.id   151fea4f0723f8f47a7c12003feb2360
#
_cell.length_a   1.000
_cell.length_b   1.000
_cell.length_c   1.000
_cell.angle_alpha   90.00
_cell.angle_beta   90.00
_cell.angle_gamma   90.00
#
_symmetry.space_group_name_H-M   'P 1'
#
loop_
_entity.id
_entity.type
_entity.pdbx_description
1 polymer ?
#
loop_
_entity_poly.entity_id
_entity_poly.type
_entity_poly.pdbx_seq_one_letter_code
_entity_poly.pdbx_strand_id
1 'polypeptide(L)'
;MDVSTQRLREMRGLAPHAEYVVSTARNGLGEQPGSGCTPRGWHVIRARIGDGLPLTAILRGRRWTGACYHPEAMADQPRQDWILGRILWLSGCESGVNRGGRQDTQRRYIYIHGTADTEHLGQPVSAGCVRMAPEAICALFARCAVATPVFIGSRHPLSFPAPRRP
;
A
#
# COMPACT_ATOMS: atom_id res chain seq x y z
N MET A 1 -0.04 6.16 8.24
CA MET A 1 -0.59 6.73 6.99
C MET A 1 -1.86 7.49 7.31
N ASP A 2 -1.93 8.71 6.85
CA ASP A 2 -3.09 9.60 7.02
C ASP A 2 -3.87 9.67 5.70
N VAL A 3 -5.08 9.10 5.71
CA VAL A 3 -5.91 9.02 4.51
C VAL A 3 -6.65 10.34 4.24
N SER A 4 -6.78 11.24 5.21
CA SER A 4 -7.42 12.53 5.00
C SER A 4 -6.54 13.50 4.23
N THR A 5 -5.22 13.35 4.37
CA THR A 5 -4.21 14.16 3.67
C THR A 5 -3.52 13.42 2.54
N GLN A 6 -3.83 12.13 2.34
CA GLN A 6 -3.18 11.24 1.38
C GLN A 6 -1.65 11.22 1.54
N ARG A 7 -1.19 11.08 2.81
CA ARG A 7 0.23 11.07 3.18
C ARG A 7 0.61 9.82 3.95
N LEU A 8 1.72 9.22 3.55
CA LEU A 8 2.39 8.17 4.31
C LEU A 8 3.62 8.77 4.99
N ARG A 9 3.69 8.69 6.32
CA ARG A 9 4.86 9.09 7.10
C ARG A 9 5.62 7.86 7.56
N GLU A 10 6.90 7.82 7.24
CA GLU A 10 7.85 6.88 7.83
C GLU A 10 8.30 7.46 9.16
N MET A 11 8.17 6.67 10.23
CA MET A 11 8.50 7.11 11.59
C MET A 11 9.76 6.40 12.10
N ARG A 12 10.63 7.12 12.80
CA ARG A 12 11.70 6.57 13.63
C ARG A 12 11.43 6.94 15.08
N GLY A 13 10.97 5.97 15.87
CA GLY A 13 10.37 6.25 17.16
C GLY A 13 9.14 7.15 16.98
N LEU A 14 9.11 8.31 17.64
CA LEU A 14 8.02 9.28 17.54
C LEU A 14 8.27 10.40 16.51
N ALA A 15 9.46 10.44 15.90
CA ALA A 15 9.83 11.49 14.94
C ALA A 15 9.53 11.04 13.50
N PRO A 16 8.93 11.89 12.65
CA PRO A 16 8.82 11.65 11.23
C PRO A 16 10.21 11.67 10.58
N HIS A 17 10.53 10.64 9.80
CA HIS A 17 11.79 10.51 9.08
C HIS A 17 11.64 10.87 7.60
N ALA A 18 10.55 10.46 6.98
CA ALA A 18 10.21 10.78 5.61
C ALA A 18 8.68 10.82 5.41
N GLU A 19 8.25 11.60 4.43
CA GLU A 19 6.83 11.70 4.05
C GLU A 19 6.70 11.49 2.55
N TYR A 20 5.64 10.76 2.16
CA TYR A 20 5.32 10.41 0.78
C TYR A 20 3.88 10.75 0.45
N VAL A 21 3.66 11.22 -0.77
CA VAL A 21 2.33 11.33 -1.36
C VAL A 21 1.85 9.93 -1.72
N VAL A 22 0.61 9.61 -1.38
CA VAL A 22 -0.01 8.32 -1.70
C VAL A 22 -1.41 8.53 -2.27
N SER A 23 -1.99 7.46 -2.83
CA SER A 23 -3.41 7.41 -3.17
C SER A 23 -4.04 6.19 -2.55
N THR A 24 -5.09 6.40 -1.76
CA THR A 24 -5.91 5.35 -1.16
C THR A 24 -7.20 5.16 -1.95
N ALA A 25 -8.11 4.32 -1.45
CA ALA A 25 -9.34 3.97 -2.13
C ALA A 25 -10.27 5.16 -2.37
N ARG A 26 -10.85 5.25 -3.58
CA ARG A 26 -11.92 6.21 -3.90
C ARG A 26 -13.18 6.01 -3.04
N ASN A 27 -13.43 4.78 -2.62
CA ASN A 27 -14.57 4.43 -1.78
C ASN A 27 -14.29 4.66 -0.27
N GLY A 28 -13.14 5.31 0.07
CA GLY A 28 -12.77 5.62 1.44
C GLY A 28 -12.26 4.41 2.23
N LEU A 29 -12.46 4.45 3.55
CA LEU A 29 -12.02 3.42 4.48
C LEU A 29 -13.08 2.34 4.69
N GLY A 30 -12.66 1.08 4.77
CA GLY A 30 -13.54 -0.05 5.06
C GLY A 30 -12.88 -1.40 4.88
N GLU A 31 -13.36 -2.39 5.64
CA GLU A 31 -12.76 -3.71 5.72
C GLU A 31 -13.52 -4.79 4.94
N GLN A 32 -14.75 -4.51 4.49
CA GLN A 32 -15.58 -5.51 3.82
C GLN A 32 -14.96 -5.99 2.49
N PRO A 33 -15.00 -7.30 2.19
CA PRO A 33 -14.55 -7.82 0.90
C PRO A 33 -15.40 -7.26 -0.24
N GLY A 34 -14.76 -6.96 -1.37
CA GLY A 34 -15.42 -6.39 -2.54
C GLY A 34 -15.83 -4.92 -2.43
N SER A 35 -15.63 -4.26 -1.28
CA SER A 35 -15.99 -2.84 -1.07
C SER A 35 -15.15 -1.86 -1.91
N GLY A 36 -13.96 -2.27 -2.36
CA GLY A 36 -12.99 -1.36 -2.98
C GLY A 36 -12.44 -0.31 -2.02
N CYS A 37 -12.63 -0.48 -0.70
CA CYS A 37 -12.14 0.43 0.35
C CYS A 37 -10.74 0.04 0.84
N THR A 38 -9.96 1.02 1.30
CA THR A 38 -8.70 0.79 2.03
C THR A 38 -9.01 0.42 3.49
N PRO A 39 -8.48 -0.68 4.04
CA PRO A 39 -8.73 -1.06 5.42
C PRO A 39 -8.04 -0.10 6.39
N ARG A 40 -8.69 0.18 7.52
CA ARG A 40 -8.15 1.03 8.60
C ARG A 40 -7.49 0.21 9.69
N GLY A 41 -6.81 0.92 10.59
CA GLY A 41 -6.23 0.38 11.81
C GLY A 41 -4.80 -0.13 11.62
N TRP A 42 -4.38 -1.01 12.52
CA TRP A 42 -3.02 -1.54 12.55
C TRP A 42 -2.83 -2.71 11.62
N HIS A 43 -1.72 -2.67 10.90
CA HIS A 43 -1.24 -3.69 9.98
C HIS A 43 0.25 -3.94 10.21
N VAL A 44 0.75 -5.01 9.62
CA VAL A 44 2.18 -5.25 9.44
C VAL A 44 2.47 -5.54 7.98
N ILE A 45 3.69 -5.23 7.54
CA ILE A 45 4.21 -5.70 6.27
C ILE A 45 4.42 -7.21 6.37
N ARG A 46 3.59 -7.99 5.70
CA ARG A 46 3.67 -9.46 5.69
C ARG A 46 4.75 -9.99 4.76
N ALA A 47 4.86 -9.36 3.59
CA ALA A 47 5.83 -9.76 2.59
C ALA A 47 6.29 -8.55 1.77
N ARG A 48 7.53 -8.65 1.29
CA ARG A 48 8.18 -7.71 0.39
C ARG A 48 8.41 -8.41 -0.94
N ILE A 49 7.95 -7.82 -2.05
CA ILE A 49 8.01 -8.44 -3.38
C ILE A 49 8.55 -7.43 -4.37
N GLY A 50 9.42 -7.90 -5.26
CA GLY A 50 10.01 -7.08 -6.31
C GLY A 50 11.41 -6.56 -5.99
N ASP A 51 12.11 -7.12 -5.00
CA ASP A 51 13.50 -6.74 -4.71
C ASP A 51 14.39 -6.93 -5.93
N GLY A 52 15.25 -5.95 -6.22
CA GLY A 52 16.14 -5.97 -7.40
C GLY A 52 15.45 -5.71 -8.75
N LEU A 53 14.11 -5.66 -8.83
CA LEU A 53 13.42 -5.42 -10.09
C LEU A 53 13.53 -3.94 -10.54
N PRO A 54 13.42 -3.67 -11.88
CA PRO A 54 13.28 -2.30 -12.39
C PRO A 54 12.11 -1.55 -11.73
N LEU A 55 12.20 -0.21 -11.70
CA LEU A 55 11.15 0.66 -11.14
C LEU A 55 9.80 0.45 -11.84
N THR A 56 9.84 0.24 -13.15
CA THR A 56 8.66 0.08 -14.01
C THR A 56 8.28 -1.38 -14.24
N ALA A 57 8.93 -2.35 -13.56
CA ALA A 57 8.59 -3.77 -13.68
C ALA A 57 7.10 -4.00 -13.37
N ILE A 58 6.37 -4.62 -14.31
CA ILE A 58 4.95 -4.91 -14.15
C ILE A 58 4.77 -6.16 -13.29
N LEU A 59 4.05 -6.03 -12.18
CA LEU A 59 3.73 -7.11 -11.27
C LEU A 59 2.25 -7.52 -11.42
N ARG A 60 2.00 -8.81 -11.60
CA ARG A 60 0.66 -9.40 -11.62
C ARG A 60 0.62 -10.62 -10.71
N GLY A 61 -0.41 -10.72 -9.85
CA GLY A 61 -0.48 -11.81 -8.87
C GLY A 61 0.77 -11.92 -7.97
N ARG A 62 1.43 -10.80 -7.67
CA ARG A 62 2.65 -10.70 -6.87
C ARG A 62 3.89 -11.33 -7.53
N ARG A 63 3.88 -11.49 -8.85
CA ARG A 63 5.02 -11.98 -9.64
C ARG A 63 5.35 -11.00 -10.74
N TRP A 64 6.61 -10.87 -11.07
CA TRP A 64 7.05 -10.12 -12.25
C TRP A 64 6.57 -10.81 -13.53
N THR A 65 6.01 -10.05 -14.44
CA THR A 65 5.53 -10.55 -15.74
C THR A 65 6.64 -10.74 -16.77
N GLY A 66 7.87 -10.29 -16.45
CA GLY A 66 8.97 -10.21 -17.42
C GLY A 66 9.00 -8.89 -18.19
N ALA A 67 7.91 -8.08 -18.12
CA ALA A 67 7.79 -6.82 -18.83
C ALA A 67 7.94 -5.61 -17.90
N CYS A 68 8.33 -4.48 -18.52
CA CYS A 68 8.32 -3.16 -17.89
C CYS A 68 7.21 -2.30 -18.49
N TYR A 69 6.69 -1.38 -17.70
CA TYR A 69 5.71 -0.39 -18.15
C TYR A 69 6.37 0.67 -19.02
N HIS A 70 5.78 0.91 -20.17
CA HIS A 70 6.11 1.98 -21.10
C HIS A 70 4.82 2.69 -21.49
N PRO A 71 4.67 4.01 -21.23
CA PRO A 71 3.43 4.73 -21.48
C PRO A 71 2.90 4.56 -22.91
N GLU A 72 3.76 4.68 -23.91
CA GLU A 72 3.40 4.57 -25.32
C GLU A 72 2.89 3.17 -25.69
N ALA A 73 3.54 2.11 -25.18
CA ALA A 73 3.15 0.73 -25.47
C ALA A 73 1.88 0.29 -24.72
N MET A 74 1.44 1.05 -23.70
CA MET A 74 0.28 0.77 -22.87
C MET A 74 -0.85 1.79 -23.03
N ALA A 75 -0.78 2.63 -24.06
CA ALA A 75 -1.73 3.71 -24.31
C ALA A 75 -3.16 3.21 -24.59
N ASP A 76 -3.32 1.98 -25.09
CA ASP A 76 -4.58 1.29 -25.31
C ASP A 76 -5.25 0.79 -24.01
N GLN A 77 -4.54 0.81 -22.87
CA GLN A 77 -5.01 0.33 -21.56
C GLN A 77 -4.97 1.44 -20.48
N PRO A 78 -5.52 2.63 -20.72
CA PRO A 78 -5.38 3.80 -19.84
C PRO A 78 -6.04 3.63 -18.47
N ARG A 79 -6.96 2.66 -18.34
CA ARG A 79 -7.68 2.39 -17.08
C ARG A 79 -7.11 1.22 -16.29
N GLN A 80 -6.05 0.58 -16.79
CA GLN A 80 -5.41 -0.53 -16.10
C GLN A 80 -4.67 -0.02 -14.86
N ASP A 81 -4.99 -0.60 -13.69
CA ASP A 81 -4.24 -0.34 -12.46
C ASP A 81 -2.93 -1.14 -12.46
N TRP A 82 -1.89 -0.54 -13.02
CA TRP A 82 -0.57 -1.15 -13.10
C TRP A 82 0.11 -1.16 -11.74
N ILE A 83 0.48 -2.35 -11.25
CA ILE A 83 1.32 -2.51 -10.08
C ILE A 83 2.77 -2.53 -10.53
N LEU A 84 3.56 -1.52 -10.14
CA LEU A 84 4.91 -1.31 -10.62
C LEU A 84 5.97 -1.49 -9.54
N GLY A 85 7.08 -2.08 -9.93
CA GLY A 85 8.35 -2.14 -9.22
C GLY A 85 8.33 -2.93 -7.92
N ARG A 86 7.59 -2.48 -6.92
CA ARG A 86 7.60 -3.05 -5.55
C ARG A 86 6.19 -3.23 -5.00
N ILE A 87 6.04 -4.28 -4.17
CA ILE A 87 4.85 -4.51 -3.35
C ILE A 87 5.28 -4.71 -1.90
N LEU A 88 4.67 -3.96 -0.99
CA LEU A 88 4.62 -4.25 0.43
C LEU A 88 3.22 -4.80 0.74
N TRP A 89 3.12 -6.11 0.94
CA TRP A 89 1.84 -6.78 1.19
C TRP A 89 1.47 -6.65 2.66
N LEU A 90 0.27 -6.15 2.95
CA LEU A 90 -0.20 -5.89 4.30
C LEU A 90 -1.00 -7.08 4.87
N SER A 91 -0.86 -7.29 6.18
CA SER A 91 -1.73 -8.13 6.99
C SER A 91 -2.28 -7.31 8.15
N GLY A 92 -3.59 -7.42 8.41
CA GLY A 92 -4.21 -6.77 9.57
C GLY A 92 -3.71 -7.34 10.89
N CYS A 93 -3.77 -6.52 11.96
CA CYS A 93 -3.39 -6.90 13.31
C CYS A 93 -4.58 -7.03 14.25
N GLU A 94 -5.74 -6.49 13.88
CA GLU A 94 -6.92 -6.34 14.73
C GLU A 94 -7.94 -7.43 14.41
N SER A 95 -8.01 -8.46 15.28
CA SER A 95 -8.93 -9.59 15.11
C SER A 95 -10.39 -9.11 15.08
N GLY A 96 -11.18 -9.61 14.11
CA GLY A 96 -12.57 -9.21 13.92
C GLY A 96 -12.77 -7.84 13.26
N VAL A 97 -11.69 -7.07 13.04
CA VAL A 97 -11.73 -5.78 12.33
C VAL A 97 -11.07 -5.93 10.95
N ASN A 98 -9.75 -6.08 10.91
CA ASN A 98 -8.97 -6.17 9.67
C ASN A 98 -8.15 -7.48 9.55
N ARG A 99 -8.28 -8.39 10.54
CA ARG A 99 -7.63 -9.70 10.57
C ARG A 99 -8.63 -10.81 10.80
N GLY A 100 -8.53 -11.86 9.99
CA GLY A 100 -9.39 -13.04 10.03
C GLY A 100 -10.76 -12.82 9.41
N GLY A 101 -11.56 -13.89 9.28
CA GLY A 101 -12.89 -13.84 8.68
C GLY A 101 -12.88 -13.36 7.22
N ARG A 102 -13.98 -12.72 6.83
CA ARG A 102 -14.18 -12.22 5.47
C ARG A 102 -13.48 -10.88 5.22
N GLN A 103 -13.25 -10.05 6.26
CA GLN A 103 -12.65 -8.72 6.19
C GLN A 103 -11.13 -8.70 6.32
N ASP A 104 -10.49 -9.86 6.25
CA ASP A 104 -9.04 -10.01 6.40
C ASP A 104 -8.26 -9.24 5.33
N THR A 105 -7.44 -8.27 5.74
CA THR A 105 -6.65 -7.40 4.85
C THR A 105 -5.74 -8.19 3.91
N GLN A 106 -5.11 -9.27 4.42
CA GLN A 106 -4.22 -10.11 3.61
C GLN A 106 -4.99 -10.85 2.52
N ARG A 107 -6.16 -11.41 2.87
CA ARG A 107 -7.02 -12.14 1.92
C ARG A 107 -7.67 -11.22 0.89
N ARG A 108 -7.81 -9.94 1.22
CA ARG A 108 -8.25 -8.88 0.30
C ARG A 108 -7.14 -8.38 -0.61
N TYR A 109 -5.91 -8.90 -0.47
CA TYR A 109 -4.75 -8.52 -1.29
C TYR A 109 -4.43 -7.02 -1.26
N ILE A 110 -4.48 -6.41 -0.07
CA ILE A 110 -4.16 -5.00 0.10
C ILE A 110 -2.64 -4.81 0.14
N TYR A 111 -2.15 -3.95 -0.74
CA TYR A 111 -0.73 -3.64 -0.92
C TYR A 111 -0.45 -2.15 -0.78
N ILE A 112 0.81 -1.81 -0.45
CA ILE A 112 1.42 -0.54 -0.82
C ILE A 112 2.31 -0.86 -2.03
N HIS A 113 2.13 -0.17 -3.16
CA HIS A 113 2.81 -0.50 -4.41
C HIS A 113 3.05 0.71 -5.30
N GLY A 114 3.97 0.57 -6.26
CA GLY A 114 4.19 1.58 -7.29
C GLY A 114 3.05 1.58 -8.32
N THR A 115 2.74 2.77 -8.85
CA THR A 115 1.70 2.97 -9.88
C THR A 115 2.24 3.73 -11.08
N ALA A 116 1.65 3.51 -12.26
CA ALA A 116 1.86 4.33 -13.45
C ALA A 116 1.07 5.64 -13.39
N ASP A 117 -0.03 5.64 -12.63
CA ASP A 117 -0.92 6.79 -12.45
C ASP A 117 -0.37 7.77 -11.40
N THR A 118 0.69 8.46 -11.76
CA THR A 118 1.37 9.42 -10.85
C THR A 118 0.68 10.77 -10.79
N GLU A 119 -0.12 11.13 -11.79
CA GLU A 119 -0.84 12.41 -11.89
C GLU A 119 -1.94 12.53 -10.83
N HIS A 120 -2.56 11.41 -10.45
CA HIS A 120 -3.62 11.39 -9.44
C HIS A 120 -3.12 11.07 -8.03
N LEU A 121 -1.81 11.02 -7.82
CA LEU A 121 -1.28 10.87 -6.46
C LEU A 121 -1.67 12.06 -5.58
N GLY A 122 -2.03 11.76 -4.33
CA GLY A 122 -2.61 12.76 -3.41
C GLY A 122 -4.13 12.80 -3.42
N GLN A 123 -4.78 12.02 -4.31
CA GLN A 123 -6.22 11.88 -4.40
C GLN A 123 -6.65 10.43 -4.08
N PRO A 124 -7.85 10.22 -3.48
CA PRO A 124 -8.36 8.88 -3.21
C PRO A 124 -8.96 8.28 -4.50
N VAL A 125 -8.15 7.57 -5.29
CA VAL A 125 -8.54 7.04 -6.62
C VAL A 125 -8.34 5.54 -6.79
N SER A 126 -7.73 4.84 -5.82
CA SER A 126 -7.45 3.42 -5.93
C SER A 126 -8.70 2.55 -5.72
N ALA A 127 -8.58 1.25 -5.97
CA ALA A 127 -9.61 0.25 -5.71
C ALA A 127 -9.39 -0.51 -4.37
N GLY A 128 -8.60 0.06 -3.45
CA GLY A 128 -8.35 -0.51 -2.12
C GLY A 128 -6.90 -0.49 -1.68
N CYS A 129 -5.96 -0.73 -2.59
CA CYS A 129 -4.53 -0.65 -2.34
C CYS A 129 -4.06 0.80 -2.12
N VAL A 130 -2.84 0.94 -1.64
CA VAL A 130 -2.16 2.23 -1.47
C VAL A 130 -1.15 2.39 -2.59
N ARG A 131 -1.35 3.39 -3.45
CA ARG A 131 -0.48 3.69 -4.59
C ARG A 131 0.57 4.72 -4.23
N MET A 132 1.77 4.56 -4.75
CA MET A 132 2.91 5.48 -4.61
C MET A 132 3.60 5.66 -5.97
N ALA A 133 4.35 6.76 -6.12
CA ALA A 133 5.29 6.87 -7.23
C ALA A 133 6.31 5.73 -7.20
N PRO A 134 6.77 5.20 -8.34
CA PRO A 134 7.71 4.08 -8.39
C PRO A 134 9.00 4.32 -7.61
N GLU A 135 9.55 5.53 -7.65
CA GLU A 135 10.75 5.92 -6.90
C GLU A 135 10.48 5.96 -5.39
N ALA A 136 9.30 6.47 -5.00
CA ALA A 136 8.89 6.59 -3.61
C ALA A 136 8.70 5.22 -2.95
N ILE A 137 8.02 4.27 -3.63
CA ILE A 137 7.86 2.91 -3.10
C ILE A 137 9.21 2.18 -3.02
N CYS A 138 10.12 2.38 -3.96
CA CYS A 138 11.46 1.79 -3.91
C CYS A 138 12.26 2.33 -2.72
N ALA A 139 12.21 3.64 -2.47
CA ALA A 139 12.86 4.26 -1.32
C ALA A 139 12.28 3.75 0.02
N LEU A 140 10.95 3.63 0.12
CA LEU A 140 10.27 3.05 1.29
C LEU A 140 10.62 1.58 1.47
N PHE A 141 10.57 0.79 0.39
CA PHE A 141 10.86 -0.63 0.38
C PHE A 141 12.27 -0.95 0.91
N ALA A 142 13.28 -0.16 0.52
CA ALA A 142 14.65 -0.34 0.98
C ALA A 142 14.82 -0.21 2.50
N ARG A 143 13.91 0.53 3.17
CA ARG A 143 13.97 0.82 4.61
C ARG A 143 12.99 0.02 5.46
N CYS A 144 11.99 -0.59 4.84
CA CYS A 144 10.99 -1.38 5.56
C CYS A 144 11.33 -2.87 5.55
N ALA A 145 11.29 -3.51 6.71
CA ALA A 145 11.41 -4.96 6.86
C ALA A 145 10.01 -5.64 6.91
N VAL A 146 9.99 -6.97 6.76
CA VAL A 146 8.83 -7.77 7.16
C VAL A 146 8.55 -7.53 8.64
N ALA A 147 7.29 -7.54 9.04
CA ALA A 147 6.76 -7.20 10.36
C ALA A 147 6.84 -5.70 10.74
N THR A 148 7.30 -4.80 9.84
CA THR A 148 7.20 -3.36 10.08
C THR A 148 5.73 -2.97 10.31
N PRO A 149 5.40 -2.30 11.45
CA PRO A 149 4.04 -1.83 11.72
C PRO A 149 3.60 -0.73 10.75
N VAL A 150 2.33 -0.78 10.32
CA VAL A 150 1.70 0.22 9.47
C VAL A 150 0.34 0.57 10.05
N PHE A 151 0.12 1.84 10.35
CA PHE A 151 -1.19 2.36 10.72
C PHE A 151 -1.85 3.07 9.55
N ILE A 152 -3.13 2.79 9.31
CA ILE A 152 -3.96 3.43 8.29
C ILE A 152 -5.17 4.08 8.97
N GLY A 153 -5.33 5.39 8.83
CA GLY A 153 -6.44 6.11 9.43
C GLY A 153 -6.43 7.60 9.09
N SER A 154 -7.42 8.34 9.59
CA SER A 154 -7.55 9.80 9.41
C SER A 154 -6.93 10.63 10.53
N ARG A 155 -6.39 9.97 11.56
CA ARG A 155 -5.69 10.63 12.70
C ARG A 155 -4.52 9.76 13.11
N HIS A 156 -3.42 10.41 13.49
CA HIS A 156 -2.28 9.69 14.06
C HIS A 156 -2.67 9.17 15.46
N PRO A 157 -2.57 7.86 15.72
CA PRO A 157 -2.82 7.35 17.06
C PRO A 157 -1.73 7.91 18.00
N LEU A 158 -2.15 8.55 19.09
CA LEU A 158 -1.24 9.08 20.12
C LEU A 158 -0.55 7.96 20.94
N SER A 159 -0.98 6.71 20.78
CA SER A 159 -0.38 5.56 21.45
C SER A 159 -0.41 4.35 20.51
N PHE A 160 0.73 3.67 20.39
CA PHE A 160 0.83 2.36 19.78
C PHE A 160 0.34 1.31 20.77
N PRO A 161 -0.76 0.60 20.53
CA PRO A 161 -0.89 -0.69 21.17
C PRO A 161 0.26 -1.57 20.61
N ALA A 162 1.11 -2.06 21.48
CA ALA A 162 2.14 -3.02 21.06
C ALA A 162 1.46 -4.15 20.27
N PRO A 163 1.92 -4.49 19.06
CA PRO A 163 1.32 -5.57 18.31
C PRO A 163 1.38 -6.82 19.16
N ARG A 164 0.22 -7.40 19.48
CA ARG A 164 0.20 -8.73 20.13
C ARG A 164 0.87 -9.65 19.13
N ARG A 165 2.01 -10.22 19.55
CA ARG A 165 2.73 -11.22 18.75
C ARG A 165 1.76 -12.34 18.39
N PRO A 166 1.86 -12.89 17.16
CA PRO A 166 1.03 -14.01 16.73
C PRO A 166 1.23 -15.22 17.62
#